data_a33616230c2da34896bcf264456b5c49
#
_entry.id   a33616230c2da34896bcf264456b5c49
#
_cell.length_a   1.000
_cell.length_b   1.000
_cell.length_c   1.000
_cell.angle_alpha   90.00
_cell.angle_beta   90.00
_cell.angle_gamma   90.00
#
_symmetry.space_group_name_H-M   'P 1'
#
loop_
_entity.id
_entity.type
_entity.pdbx_description
1 polymer ?
#
loop_
_entity_poly.entity_id
_entity_poly.type
_entity_poly.pdbx_seq_one_letter_code
_entity_poly.pdbx_strand_id
1 'polypeptide(L)'
;MNIKKNLLIAATLFAASSAMASDFSLGVGAVFNESPYKGYNENTTAVPLISYEGDRFYVRQTTGGWILWKDAKNELSLTASWMPLSFDPDDNDDDQMKHLDERKASAFLGGAYYRHESWGSLKFAVSGDAMDESGGMVGELSYFHPIRMERLTLTPSAGVVYSDESYNDYYYGVSSSE
;
A
#
# COMPACT_ATOMS: atom_id res chain seq x y z
N MET A 1 21.93 -6.12 17.31
CA MET A 1 21.18 -5.81 16.08
C MET A 1 19.76 -6.36 16.27
N ASN A 2 18.89 -5.53 16.82
CA ASN A 2 17.48 -5.94 17.08
C ASN A 2 16.64 -5.48 15.89
N ILE A 3 16.35 -6.40 14.99
CA ILE A 3 15.39 -6.19 13.91
C ILE A 3 14.00 -6.13 14.58
N LYS A 4 13.48 -4.93 14.79
CA LYS A 4 12.07 -4.75 15.15
C LYS A 4 11.24 -5.08 13.90
N LYS A 5 10.65 -6.27 13.89
CA LYS A 5 9.71 -6.69 12.86
C LYS A 5 8.39 -5.94 13.12
N ASN A 6 8.16 -4.87 12.40
CA ASN A 6 6.86 -4.22 12.40
C ASN A 6 5.94 -5.06 11.50
N LEU A 7 5.05 -5.82 12.11
CA LEU A 7 4.00 -6.54 11.42
C LEU A 7 2.82 -5.58 11.24
N LEU A 8 2.68 -5.03 10.04
CA LEU A 8 1.52 -4.23 9.70
C LEU A 8 0.38 -5.19 9.32
N ILE A 9 -0.65 -5.29 10.15
CA ILE A 9 -1.88 -6.04 9.84
C ILE A 9 -2.90 -5.03 9.36
N ALA A 10 -3.08 -4.91 8.04
CA ALA A 10 -4.17 -4.14 7.45
C ALA A 10 -5.34 -5.08 7.13
N ALA A 11 -6.45 -4.94 7.83
CA ALA A 11 -7.69 -5.63 7.50
C ALA A 11 -8.57 -4.69 6.67
N THR A 12 -8.70 -4.96 5.37
CA THR A 12 -9.54 -4.18 4.46
C THR A 12 -10.85 -4.92 4.23
N LEU A 13 -11.96 -4.36 4.71
CA LEU A 13 -13.30 -4.86 4.43
C LEU A 13 -13.84 -4.17 3.17
N PHE A 14 -13.96 -4.92 2.08
CA PHE A 14 -14.62 -4.46 0.87
C PHE A 14 -16.12 -4.75 0.95
N ALA A 15 -16.95 -3.72 1.07
CA ALA A 15 -18.37 -3.80 0.77
C ALA A 15 -18.60 -3.24 -0.65
N ALA A 16 -18.54 -4.11 -1.65
CA ALA A 16 -18.89 -3.73 -3.02
C ALA A 16 -20.37 -3.98 -3.26
N SER A 17 -21.13 -2.93 -3.44
CA SER A 17 -22.45 -3.04 -4.09
C SER A 17 -22.21 -3.19 -5.59
N SER A 18 -22.43 -4.39 -6.13
CA SER A 18 -22.30 -4.67 -7.56
C SER A 18 -23.40 -3.95 -8.34
N ALA A 19 -23.10 -2.76 -8.84
CA ALA A 19 -23.81 -2.20 -9.99
C ALA A 19 -23.15 -2.77 -11.24
N MET A 20 -23.93 -3.46 -12.03
CA MET A 20 -23.58 -4.20 -13.23
C MET A 20 -22.81 -3.39 -14.27
N ALA A 21 -21.83 -4.04 -14.90
CA ALA A 21 -21.23 -3.70 -16.19
C ALA A 21 -20.40 -2.42 -16.26
N SER A 22 -19.42 -2.29 -15.40
CA SER A 22 -18.24 -1.50 -15.71
C SER A 22 -17.06 -2.08 -14.95
N ASP A 23 -15.91 -2.08 -15.58
CA ASP A 23 -14.63 -2.41 -14.98
C ASP A 23 -14.25 -1.44 -13.84
N PHE A 24 -15.20 -0.70 -13.31
CA PHE A 24 -15.07 0.35 -12.31
C PHE A 24 -15.82 0.01 -11.03
N SER A 25 -15.16 0.12 -9.90
CA SER A 25 -15.75 -0.10 -8.58
C SER A 25 -15.43 1.06 -7.65
N LEU A 26 -16.42 1.44 -6.84
CA LEU A 26 -16.28 2.39 -5.75
C LEU A 26 -16.61 1.73 -4.43
N GLY A 27 -15.82 2.03 -3.42
CA GLY A 27 -16.04 1.55 -2.07
C GLY A 27 -15.51 2.54 -1.02
N VAL A 28 -15.76 2.23 0.22
CA VAL A 28 -15.20 2.94 1.38
C VAL A 28 -14.53 1.91 2.27
N GLY A 29 -13.30 2.18 2.66
CA GLY A 29 -12.53 1.39 3.62
C GLY A 29 -12.28 2.20 4.88
N ALA A 30 -11.95 1.52 5.97
CA ALA A 30 -11.39 2.12 7.16
C ALA A 30 -9.98 1.56 7.37
N VAL A 31 -9.01 2.45 7.53
CA VAL A 31 -7.64 2.09 7.86
C VAL A 31 -7.42 2.40 9.34
N PHE A 32 -7.05 1.37 10.08
CA PHE A 32 -6.64 1.48 11.48
C PHE A 32 -5.12 1.47 11.50
N ASN A 33 -4.51 2.62 11.69
CA ASN A 33 -3.05 2.74 11.78
C ASN A 33 -2.66 3.07 13.22
N GLU A 34 -1.70 2.32 13.73
CA GLU A 34 -0.86 2.85 14.80
C GLU A 34 0.24 3.68 14.09
N SER A 35 0.22 5.00 14.30
CA SER A 35 1.28 5.86 13.79
C SER A 35 2.62 5.43 14.40
N PRO A 36 3.69 5.28 13.60
CA PRO A 36 5.02 5.08 14.15
C PRO A 36 5.54 6.32 14.91
N TYR A 37 4.91 7.46 14.70
CA TYR A 37 5.28 8.73 15.34
C TYR A 37 4.47 8.96 16.61
N LYS A 38 5.17 9.25 17.70
CA LYS A 38 4.58 9.57 19.01
C LYS A 38 3.80 10.88 18.94
N GLY A 39 2.64 10.97 19.61
CA GLY A 39 1.84 12.21 19.61
C GLY A 39 0.79 12.32 18.51
N TYR A 40 0.82 11.44 17.49
CA TYR A 40 -0.31 11.27 16.58
C TYR A 40 -1.37 10.40 17.24
N ASN A 41 -2.53 10.96 17.49
CA ASN A 41 -3.68 10.21 17.98
C ASN A 41 -4.07 9.15 16.97
N GLU A 42 -4.37 7.94 17.44
CA GLU A 42 -4.92 6.84 16.66
C GLU A 42 -6.15 7.33 15.89
N ASN A 43 -5.99 7.51 14.60
CA ASN A 43 -7.09 7.94 13.76
C ASN A 43 -7.52 6.81 12.85
N THR A 44 -8.75 6.37 13.05
CA THR A 44 -9.46 5.62 12.03
C THR A 44 -9.72 6.54 10.86
N THR A 45 -8.99 6.35 9.77
CA THR A 45 -9.16 7.15 8.57
C THR A 45 -10.06 6.41 7.61
N ALA A 46 -11.19 7.03 7.24
CA ALA A 46 -12.00 6.55 6.13
C ALA A 46 -11.28 6.85 4.82
N VAL A 47 -11.05 5.80 4.02
CA VAL A 47 -10.37 5.93 2.72
C VAL A 47 -11.33 5.54 1.60
N PRO A 48 -11.43 6.35 0.54
CA PRO A 48 -12.15 5.94 -0.64
C PRO A 48 -11.39 4.81 -1.33
N LEU A 49 -12.13 3.76 -1.71
CA LEU A 49 -11.60 2.65 -2.48
C LEU A 49 -12.08 2.80 -3.91
N ILE A 50 -11.14 3.11 -4.80
CA ILE A 50 -11.39 3.28 -6.22
C ILE A 50 -10.67 2.16 -6.95
N SER A 51 -11.38 1.45 -7.82
CA SER A 51 -10.79 0.42 -8.66
C SER A 51 -11.35 0.52 -10.07
N TYR A 52 -10.46 0.40 -11.04
CA TYR A 52 -10.76 0.26 -12.45
C TYR A 52 -9.95 -0.91 -13.01
N GLU A 53 -10.60 -1.82 -13.72
CA GLU A 53 -9.98 -2.99 -14.34
C GLU A 53 -10.24 -2.94 -15.84
N GLY A 54 -9.23 -2.54 -16.61
CA GLY A 54 -9.29 -2.53 -18.07
C GLY A 54 -8.41 -3.62 -18.70
N ASP A 55 -8.47 -3.75 -20.01
CA ASP A 55 -7.72 -4.77 -20.78
C ASP A 55 -6.21 -4.56 -20.72
N ARG A 56 -5.78 -3.31 -20.67
CA ARG A 56 -4.38 -2.94 -20.72
C ARG A 56 -3.89 -2.14 -19.54
N PHE A 57 -4.81 -1.52 -18.80
CA PHE A 57 -4.41 -0.82 -17.62
C PHE A 57 -5.47 -0.92 -16.53
N TYR A 58 -5.03 -0.81 -15.28
CA TYR A 58 -5.89 -0.82 -14.11
C TYR A 58 -5.54 0.31 -13.14
N VAL A 59 -6.50 0.63 -12.29
CA VAL A 59 -6.28 1.43 -11.08
C VAL A 59 -6.81 0.60 -9.90
N ARG A 60 -5.95 0.34 -8.92
CA ARG A 60 -6.30 -0.39 -7.69
C ARG A 60 -5.88 0.47 -6.51
N GLN A 61 -6.83 1.20 -5.93
CA GLN A 61 -6.58 2.16 -4.85
C GLN A 61 -5.58 3.26 -5.28
N THR A 62 -4.40 3.31 -4.68
CA THR A 62 -3.35 4.29 -4.97
C THR A 62 -2.36 3.83 -6.04
N THR A 63 -2.59 2.67 -6.66
CA THR A 63 -1.70 2.07 -7.65
C THR A 63 -2.36 2.02 -9.02
N GLY A 64 -1.73 2.64 -10.01
CA GLY A 64 -2.00 2.42 -11.42
C GLY A 64 -1.06 1.36 -11.98
N GLY A 65 -1.56 0.49 -12.87
CA GLY A 65 -0.74 -0.53 -13.53
C GLY A 65 -0.99 -0.60 -15.02
N TRP A 66 0.09 -0.77 -15.79
CA TRP A 66 0.05 -1.08 -17.21
C TRP A 66 0.35 -2.57 -17.40
N ILE A 67 -0.62 -3.31 -17.93
CA ILE A 67 -0.54 -4.76 -18.12
C ILE A 67 0.36 -5.05 -19.33
N LEU A 68 1.52 -5.67 -19.08
CA LEU A 68 2.46 -6.11 -20.09
C LEU A 68 2.04 -7.46 -20.66
N TRP A 69 1.58 -8.34 -19.80
CA TRP A 69 1.14 -9.68 -20.14
C TRP A 69 0.11 -10.18 -19.12
N LYS A 70 -0.94 -10.83 -19.62
CA LYS A 70 -2.00 -11.41 -18.81
C LYS A 70 -2.55 -12.66 -19.50
N ASP A 71 -2.72 -13.72 -18.74
CA ASP A 71 -3.45 -14.92 -19.12
C ASP A 71 -4.43 -15.33 -18.00
N ALA A 72 -4.99 -16.53 -18.09
CA ALA A 72 -5.99 -17.02 -17.12
C ALA A 72 -5.46 -17.10 -15.66
N LYS A 73 -4.15 -17.20 -15.49
CA LYS A 73 -3.52 -17.40 -14.18
C LYS A 73 -2.48 -16.35 -13.82
N ASN A 74 -1.97 -15.62 -14.78
CA ASN A 74 -0.82 -14.75 -14.59
C ASN A 74 -1.13 -13.33 -15.07
N GLU A 75 -0.62 -12.34 -14.37
CA GLU A 75 -0.65 -10.94 -14.76
C GLU A 75 0.70 -10.31 -14.41
N LEU A 76 1.37 -9.72 -15.39
CA LEU A 76 2.59 -8.94 -15.22
C LEU A 76 2.32 -7.50 -15.64
N SER A 77 2.65 -6.55 -14.80
CA SER A 77 2.42 -5.13 -15.05
C SER A 77 3.57 -4.25 -14.60
N LEU A 78 3.71 -3.10 -15.27
CA LEU A 78 4.42 -1.94 -14.73
C LEU A 78 3.46 -1.18 -13.82
N THR A 79 3.96 -0.66 -12.72
CA THR A 79 3.13 0.02 -11.71
C THR A 79 3.66 1.40 -11.38
N ALA A 80 2.72 2.31 -11.13
CA ALA A 80 2.97 3.59 -10.50
C ALA A 80 2.04 3.70 -9.28
N SER A 81 2.59 3.91 -8.11
CA SER A 81 1.83 4.00 -6.86
C SER A 81 2.15 5.26 -6.10
N TRP A 82 1.14 5.83 -5.46
CA TRP A 82 1.29 6.92 -4.53
C TRP A 82 1.42 6.38 -3.11
N MET A 83 2.51 6.74 -2.44
CA MET A 83 2.78 6.42 -1.04
C MET A 83 2.51 7.67 -0.19
N PRO A 84 1.35 7.73 0.49
CA PRO A 84 0.94 8.91 1.24
C PRO A 84 1.61 9.03 2.63
N LEU A 85 2.72 8.33 2.85
CA LEU A 85 3.43 8.39 4.11
C LEU A 85 4.17 9.73 4.20
N SER A 86 3.73 10.59 5.10
CA SER A 86 4.30 11.90 5.35
C SER A 86 4.30 12.20 6.84
N PHE A 87 5.20 13.06 7.26
CA PHE A 87 5.28 13.58 8.61
C PHE A 87 5.64 15.07 8.53
N ASP A 88 4.85 15.91 9.20
CA ASP A 88 5.12 17.33 9.36
C ASP A 88 5.35 17.60 10.85
N PRO A 89 6.56 18.03 11.25
CA PRO A 89 6.86 18.33 12.65
C PRO A 89 6.02 19.49 13.21
N ASP A 90 5.58 20.43 12.38
CA ASP A 90 4.80 21.58 12.81
C ASP A 90 3.36 21.19 13.21
N ASP A 91 2.84 20.08 12.68
CA ASP A 91 1.53 19.54 13.00
C ASP A 91 1.53 18.57 14.20
N ASN A 92 2.67 18.38 14.88
CA ASN A 92 2.81 17.43 15.98
C ASN A 92 2.76 18.13 17.37
N ASP A 93 2.03 17.53 18.31
CA ASP A 93 1.89 18.05 19.68
C ASP A 93 3.03 17.64 20.63
N ASP A 94 3.87 16.68 20.24
CA ASP A 94 5.00 16.21 21.06
C ASP A 94 6.27 17.05 20.76
N ASP A 95 6.82 17.72 21.79
CA ASP A 95 7.98 18.60 21.64
C ASP A 95 9.25 17.88 21.15
N GLN A 96 9.37 16.56 21.38
CA GLN A 96 10.49 15.78 20.87
C GLN A 96 10.37 15.52 19.36
N MET A 97 9.14 15.39 18.87
CA MET A 97 8.86 15.15 17.46
C MET A 97 9.02 16.41 16.59
N LYS A 98 8.90 17.60 17.17
CA LYS A 98 9.13 18.87 16.49
C LYS A 98 10.58 19.10 16.04
N HIS A 99 11.51 18.29 16.53
CA HIS A 99 12.90 18.35 16.13
C HIS A 99 13.24 17.44 14.93
N LEU A 100 12.31 16.58 14.53
CA LEU A 100 12.50 15.72 13.37
C LEU A 100 12.33 16.51 12.08
N ASP A 101 13.03 16.10 11.03
CA ASP A 101 12.85 16.65 9.70
C ASP A 101 11.49 16.27 9.10
N GLU A 102 10.97 17.12 8.23
CA GLU A 102 9.76 16.83 7.43
C GLU A 102 9.98 15.58 6.56
N ARG A 103 8.98 14.69 6.49
CA ARG A 103 8.96 13.53 5.59
C ARG A 103 7.82 13.71 4.59
N LYS A 104 8.14 13.61 3.31
CA LYS A 104 7.18 13.85 2.23
C LYS A 104 6.66 12.56 1.63
N ALA A 105 5.39 12.60 1.23
CA ALA A 105 4.82 11.55 0.42
C ALA A 105 5.52 11.47 -0.94
N SER A 106 5.65 10.27 -1.50
CA SER A 106 6.35 10.05 -2.76
C SER A 106 5.59 9.13 -3.71
N ALA A 107 5.91 9.24 -5.00
CA ALA A 107 5.48 8.30 -6.02
C ALA A 107 6.53 7.20 -6.20
N PHE A 108 6.07 5.95 -6.31
CA PHE A 108 6.90 4.78 -6.54
C PHE A 108 6.61 4.16 -7.91
N LEU A 109 7.65 3.88 -8.68
CA LEU A 109 7.55 3.18 -9.95
C LEU A 109 8.16 1.78 -9.84
N GLY A 110 7.53 0.80 -10.47
CA GLY A 110 8.00 -0.57 -10.37
C GLY A 110 7.27 -1.57 -11.24
N GLY A 111 7.24 -2.80 -10.78
CA GLY A 111 6.52 -3.89 -11.43
C GLY A 111 5.80 -4.77 -10.43
N ALA A 112 4.70 -5.38 -10.88
CA ALA A 112 3.96 -6.35 -10.11
C ALA A 112 3.64 -7.58 -10.96
N TYR A 113 3.74 -8.73 -10.32
CA TYR A 113 3.34 -10.01 -10.88
C TYR A 113 2.28 -10.65 -9.98
N TYR A 114 1.18 -11.05 -10.57
CA TYR A 114 0.10 -11.78 -9.92
C TYR A 114 0.02 -13.21 -10.45
N ARG A 115 -0.12 -14.15 -9.54
CA ARG A 115 -0.44 -15.54 -9.83
C ARG A 115 -1.80 -15.88 -9.22
N HIS A 116 -2.75 -16.25 -10.07
CA HIS A 116 -4.12 -16.64 -9.67
C HIS A 116 -4.26 -18.16 -9.75
N GLU A 117 -4.67 -18.77 -8.65
CA GLU A 117 -4.93 -20.20 -8.55
C GLU A 117 -6.30 -20.46 -7.87
N SER A 118 -6.77 -21.69 -7.87
CA SER A 118 -8.03 -22.06 -7.22
C SER A 118 -8.04 -21.84 -5.70
N TRP A 119 -6.87 -21.83 -5.09
CA TRP A 119 -6.69 -21.61 -3.65
C TRP A 119 -6.51 -20.12 -3.28
N GLY A 120 -6.40 -19.23 -4.26
CA GLY A 120 -6.21 -17.79 -4.04
C GLY A 120 -5.23 -17.15 -5.02
N SER A 121 -4.75 -15.97 -4.68
CA SER A 121 -3.83 -15.20 -5.51
C SER A 121 -2.58 -14.81 -4.74
N LEU A 122 -1.43 -14.89 -5.39
CA LEU A 122 -0.16 -14.34 -4.91
C LEU A 122 0.19 -13.10 -5.71
N LYS A 123 0.68 -12.06 -5.03
CA LYS A 123 1.26 -10.85 -5.61
C LYS A 123 2.71 -10.75 -5.20
N PHE A 124 3.57 -10.51 -6.18
CA PHE A 124 4.94 -10.06 -6.00
C PHE A 124 5.05 -8.68 -6.60
N ALA A 125 5.61 -7.72 -5.87
CA ALA A 125 5.85 -6.39 -6.41
C ALA A 125 7.20 -5.86 -5.92
N VAL A 126 7.85 -5.06 -6.77
CA VAL A 126 9.05 -4.30 -6.42
C VAL A 126 8.90 -2.92 -7.02
N SER A 127 9.16 -1.90 -6.22
CA SER A 127 9.10 -0.51 -6.67
C SER A 127 10.19 0.32 -6.00
N GLY A 128 10.61 1.38 -6.69
CA GLY A 128 11.57 2.37 -6.19
C GLY A 128 10.95 3.75 -6.20
N ASP A 129 11.45 4.60 -5.33
CA ASP A 129 11.08 5.99 -5.23
C ASP A 129 11.41 6.73 -6.55
N ALA A 130 10.41 7.37 -7.13
CA ALA A 130 10.53 8.07 -8.42
C ALA A 130 10.62 9.59 -8.26
N MET A 131 10.42 10.11 -7.05
CA MET A 131 10.51 11.53 -6.75
C MET A 131 11.82 11.90 -6.01
N ASP A 132 12.64 10.89 -5.72
CA ASP A 132 13.93 11.05 -5.04
C ASP A 132 13.81 11.64 -3.61
N GLU A 133 12.68 11.41 -2.96
CA GLU A 133 12.47 11.85 -1.58
C GLU A 133 13.22 10.94 -0.60
N SER A 134 13.02 9.63 -0.70
CA SER A 134 13.73 8.63 0.10
C SER A 134 14.89 7.96 -0.66
N GLY A 135 14.84 7.96 -2.00
CA GLY A 135 15.73 7.18 -2.85
C GLY A 135 15.65 5.67 -2.62
N GLY A 136 14.62 5.22 -1.90
CA GLY A 136 14.50 3.85 -1.41
C GLY A 136 13.70 2.92 -2.32
N MET A 137 13.75 1.62 -1.98
CA MET A 137 13.03 0.55 -2.67
C MET A 137 12.17 -0.24 -1.70
N VAL A 138 11.03 -0.72 -2.22
CA VAL A 138 10.07 -1.54 -1.48
C VAL A 138 9.76 -2.80 -2.27
N GLY A 139 9.82 -3.95 -1.61
CA GLY A 139 9.38 -5.25 -2.14
C GLY A 139 8.16 -5.77 -1.36
N GLU A 140 7.20 -6.36 -2.05
CA GLU A 140 5.98 -6.90 -1.47
C GLU A 140 5.74 -8.33 -1.93
N LEU A 141 5.36 -9.19 -0.98
CA LEU A 141 4.78 -10.50 -1.24
C LEU A 141 3.47 -10.59 -0.46
N SER A 142 2.35 -10.72 -1.17
CA SER A 142 1.02 -10.79 -0.57
C SER A 142 0.22 -11.97 -1.09
N TYR A 143 -0.58 -12.56 -0.22
CA TYR A 143 -1.55 -13.60 -0.51
C TYR A 143 -2.97 -13.08 -0.28
N PHE A 144 -3.88 -13.39 -1.20
CA PHE A 144 -5.28 -13.01 -1.17
C PHE A 144 -6.16 -14.25 -1.33
N HIS A 145 -7.18 -14.37 -0.50
CA HIS A 145 -8.13 -15.48 -0.57
C HIS A 145 -9.57 -14.98 -0.69
N PRO A 146 -10.12 -14.86 -1.93
CA PRO A 146 -11.48 -14.36 -2.11
C PRO A 146 -12.51 -15.43 -1.71
N ILE A 147 -13.32 -15.12 -0.71
CA ILE A 147 -14.47 -15.91 -0.27
C ILE A 147 -15.72 -15.26 -0.85
N ARG A 148 -16.34 -15.92 -1.83
CA ARG A 148 -17.51 -15.40 -2.52
C ARG A 148 -18.78 -15.92 -1.85
N MET A 149 -19.64 -14.99 -1.44
CA MET A 149 -20.99 -15.21 -0.97
C MET A 149 -21.95 -14.54 -1.95
N GLU A 150 -23.24 -14.88 -1.94
CA GLU A 150 -24.22 -14.46 -2.97
C GLU A 150 -24.13 -12.98 -3.37
N ARG A 151 -23.96 -12.08 -2.41
CA ARG A 151 -23.90 -10.61 -2.63
C ARG A 151 -22.67 -9.94 -2.06
N LEU A 152 -21.77 -10.71 -1.47
CA LEU A 152 -20.58 -10.21 -0.78
C LEU A 152 -19.37 -11.05 -1.18
N THR A 153 -18.26 -10.40 -1.48
CA THR A 153 -16.96 -11.05 -1.56
C THR A 153 -16.10 -10.54 -0.41
N LEU A 154 -15.67 -11.45 0.45
CA LEU A 154 -14.69 -11.18 1.49
C LEU A 154 -13.33 -11.65 1.01
N THR A 155 -12.33 -10.76 1.01
CA THR A 155 -10.98 -11.11 0.56
C THR A 155 -9.97 -10.88 1.69
N PRO A 156 -9.82 -11.83 2.63
CA PRO A 156 -8.72 -11.76 3.58
C PRO A 156 -7.40 -11.81 2.84
N SER A 157 -6.43 -11.04 3.32
CA SER A 157 -5.09 -11.00 2.78
C SER A 157 -4.05 -11.03 3.88
N ALA A 158 -2.89 -11.56 3.57
CA ALA A 158 -1.71 -11.53 4.42
C ALA A 158 -0.48 -11.36 3.54
N GLY A 159 0.51 -10.61 4.01
CA GLY A 159 1.70 -10.35 3.23
C GLY A 159 2.87 -9.90 4.09
N VAL A 160 4.01 -9.75 3.41
CA VAL A 160 5.22 -9.17 3.95
C VAL A 160 5.69 -8.07 3.02
N VAL A 161 6.13 -6.97 3.61
CA VAL A 161 6.75 -5.86 2.91
C VAL A 161 8.19 -5.75 3.40
N TYR A 162 9.10 -5.67 2.46
CA TYR A 162 10.50 -5.37 2.70
C TYR A 162 10.79 -3.97 2.17
N SER A 163 11.45 -3.16 2.95
CA SER A 163 12.00 -1.88 2.55
C SER A 163 13.50 -1.86 2.80
N ASP A 164 14.23 -1.19 1.91
CA ASP A 164 15.67 -1.06 2.03
C ASP A 164 16.08 -0.02 3.09
N GLU A 165 17.40 0.14 3.26
CA GLU A 165 17.97 1.05 4.25
C GLU A 165 17.58 2.51 3.96
N SER A 166 17.66 2.95 2.71
CA SER A 166 17.34 4.33 2.31
C SER A 166 15.89 4.69 2.64
N TYR A 167 14.95 3.80 2.31
CA TYR A 167 13.55 3.97 2.67
C TYR A 167 13.34 4.05 4.19
N ASN A 168 13.98 3.12 4.92
CA ASN A 168 13.82 3.04 6.37
C ASN A 168 14.47 4.24 7.08
N ASP A 169 15.62 4.68 6.63
CA ASP A 169 16.31 5.84 7.20
C ASP A 169 15.50 7.12 6.96
N TYR A 170 14.93 7.30 5.78
CA TYR A 170 14.12 8.47 5.49
C TYR A 170 12.82 8.51 6.30
N TYR A 171 12.04 7.42 6.33
CA TYR A 171 10.72 7.44 6.97
C TYR A 171 10.74 7.10 8.47
N TYR A 172 11.75 6.38 8.96
CA TYR A 172 11.79 5.89 10.35
C TYR A 172 13.13 6.15 11.05
N GLY A 173 14.11 6.68 10.34
CA GLY A 173 15.40 7.07 10.90
C GLY A 173 15.29 8.35 11.73
N VAL A 174 16.24 8.48 12.68
CA VAL A 174 16.49 9.71 13.43
C VAL A 174 17.95 10.05 13.19
N SER A 175 18.22 11.21 12.61
CA SER A 175 19.59 11.65 12.35
C SER A 175 20.24 12.21 13.62
N SER A 176 21.54 12.27 13.65
CA SER A 176 22.28 12.84 14.80
C SER A 176 22.08 14.35 14.96
N SER A 177 21.43 15.00 14.01
CA SER A 177 21.05 16.42 14.02
C SER A 177 19.63 16.68 14.50
N GLU A 178 18.81 15.65 14.55
CA GLU A 178 17.46 15.61 15.11
C GLU A 178 17.52 15.17 16.59
#